data_ef67c11beced1a5263bfc8db6a127065
#
_entry.id   ef67c11beced1a5263bfc8db6a127065
#
_cell.length_a   1.000
_cell.length_b   1.000
_cell.length_c   1.000
_cell.angle_alpha   90.00
_cell.angle_beta   90.00
_cell.angle_gamma   90.00
#
_symmetry.space_group_name_H-M   'P 1'
#
loop_
_entity.id
_entity.type
_entity.pdbx_description
1 polymer ?
#
loop_
_entity_poly.entity_id
_entity_poly.type
_entity_poly.pdbx_seq_one_letter_code
_entity_poly.pdbx_strand_id
1 'polypeptide(L)'
;MAYHDLNDNAYGFPLGAQIEILQLKLRQYEGNDWQVQRLDLATIRSLTPRNELLKPWSWQVAGGLERVPGKHDDEVLVSHVNGGAGGTWQLADGLLGFALGTVRVEHHNDFAQFIAPAAGFNGGLLWRNGLGNMTLEAKGDYFTNGEVRRSVSLNQQWEISQNLGVRLSASREFSHLATAQNEVMLELKWYHY
;
A
#
# COMPACT_ATOMS: atom_id res chain seq x y z
N MET A 1 -2.01 1.98 -19.79
CA MET A 1 -2.00 1.54 -18.40
C MET A 1 -3.10 2.26 -17.67
N ALA A 2 -3.98 1.54 -16.98
CA ALA A 2 -4.92 2.17 -16.07
C ALA A 2 -4.18 2.40 -14.75
N TYR A 3 -3.99 3.64 -14.38
CA TYR A 3 -3.34 4.02 -13.13
C TYR A 3 -4.20 5.06 -12.42
N HIS A 4 -4.65 4.73 -11.23
CA HIS A 4 -5.32 5.66 -10.32
C HIS A 4 -5.00 5.24 -8.89
N ASP A 5 -4.35 6.11 -8.15
CA ASP A 5 -3.98 5.91 -6.75
C ASP A 5 -5.01 6.61 -5.83
N LEU A 6 -5.10 6.16 -4.58
CA LEU A 6 -5.98 6.74 -3.55
C LEU A 6 -5.77 8.24 -3.33
N ASN A 7 -4.55 8.73 -3.56
CA ASN A 7 -4.20 10.13 -3.38
C ASN A 7 -4.31 10.97 -4.66
N ASP A 8 -4.66 10.36 -5.81
CA ASP A 8 -4.77 11.08 -7.06
C ASP A 8 -6.00 12.01 -7.07
N ASN A 9 -5.97 12.98 -8.00
CA ASN A 9 -7.03 13.96 -8.16
C ASN A 9 -8.38 13.31 -8.48
N ALA A 10 -9.46 13.96 -8.10
CA ALA A 10 -10.84 13.45 -8.25
C ALA A 10 -11.35 13.36 -9.69
N TYR A 11 -10.53 13.66 -10.69
CA TYR A 11 -10.97 13.65 -12.09
C TYR A 11 -11.28 12.22 -12.57
N GLY A 12 -12.57 11.90 -12.56
CA GLY A 12 -13.08 10.64 -13.12
C GLY A 12 -13.14 9.45 -12.16
N PHE A 13 -12.60 9.55 -10.94
CA PHE A 13 -12.65 8.45 -9.97
C PHE A 13 -13.21 8.89 -8.61
N PRO A 14 -14.02 8.06 -7.94
CA PRO A 14 -14.50 8.36 -6.59
C PRO A 14 -13.35 8.27 -5.58
N LEU A 15 -13.44 9.07 -4.51
CA LEU A 15 -12.54 8.95 -3.36
C LEU A 15 -12.57 7.51 -2.81
N GLY A 16 -11.40 6.92 -2.61
CA GLY A 16 -11.28 5.55 -2.10
C GLY A 16 -11.19 4.46 -3.18
N ALA A 17 -11.20 4.82 -4.48
CA ALA A 17 -10.86 3.89 -5.55
C ALA A 17 -9.36 3.93 -5.85
N GLN A 18 -8.76 2.74 -6.09
CA GLN A 18 -7.37 2.59 -6.52
C GLN A 18 -7.29 1.48 -7.56
N ILE A 19 -6.64 1.76 -8.68
CA ILE A 19 -6.32 0.77 -9.72
C ILE A 19 -4.92 1.06 -10.20
N GLU A 20 -3.97 0.21 -9.86
CA GLU A 20 -2.58 0.28 -10.30
C GLU A 20 -2.21 -1.02 -10.99
N ILE A 21 -1.58 -0.93 -12.15
CA ILE A 21 -1.15 -2.09 -12.94
C ILE A 21 0.30 -1.87 -13.38
N LEU A 22 1.16 -2.83 -13.09
CA LEU A 22 2.58 -2.86 -13.45
C LEU A 22 3.37 -1.66 -12.87
N GLN A 23 3.35 -1.51 -11.55
CA GLN A 23 4.21 -0.55 -10.86
C GLN A 23 5.56 -1.20 -10.52
N LEU A 24 6.65 -0.62 -11.02
CA LEU A 24 8.01 -1.07 -10.75
C LEU A 24 8.74 -0.04 -9.88
N LYS A 25 9.29 -0.50 -8.75
CA LYS A 25 10.19 0.27 -7.89
C LYS A 25 11.60 -0.36 -7.96
N LEU A 26 12.55 0.44 -8.41
CA LEU A 26 13.97 0.09 -8.41
C LEU A 26 14.68 0.84 -7.29
N ARG A 27 15.67 0.20 -6.67
CA ARG A 27 16.52 0.81 -5.67
C ARG A 27 17.98 0.58 -6.05
N GLN A 28 18.80 1.60 -5.85
CA GLN A 28 20.23 1.52 -5.96
C GLN A 28 20.83 1.77 -4.57
N TYR A 29 21.66 0.84 -4.10
CA TYR A 29 22.45 1.01 -2.90
C TYR A 29 23.82 1.60 -3.25
N GLU A 30 24.40 2.35 -2.34
CA GLU A 30 25.71 2.96 -2.51
C GLU A 30 26.77 1.88 -2.83
N GLY A 31 27.41 1.98 -4.01
CA GLY A 31 28.42 1.02 -4.49
C GLY A 31 27.88 -0.29 -5.10
N ASN A 32 26.57 -0.44 -5.24
CA ASN A 32 25.94 -1.66 -5.76
C ASN A 32 25.11 -1.40 -7.03
N ASP A 33 24.78 -2.50 -7.71
CA ASP A 33 23.91 -2.50 -8.88
C ASP A 33 22.45 -2.15 -8.52
N TRP A 34 21.69 -1.79 -9.55
CA TRP A 34 20.26 -1.60 -9.45
C TRP A 34 19.53 -2.90 -9.09
N GLN A 35 18.64 -2.84 -8.12
CA GLN A 35 17.85 -3.98 -7.69
C GLN A 35 16.36 -3.69 -7.78
N VAL A 36 15.58 -4.71 -8.18
CA VAL A 36 14.12 -4.65 -8.08
C VAL A 36 13.73 -4.69 -6.62
N GLN A 37 13.19 -3.58 -6.11
CA GLN A 37 12.65 -3.51 -4.76
C GLN A 37 11.23 -4.04 -4.70
N ARG A 38 10.41 -3.67 -5.69
CA ARG A 38 9.01 -4.07 -5.77
C ARG A 38 8.53 -4.05 -7.22
N LEU A 39 7.70 -5.01 -7.57
CA LEU A 39 6.95 -5.07 -8.81
C LEU A 39 5.51 -5.45 -8.49
N ASP A 40 4.61 -4.48 -8.44
CA ASP A 40 3.18 -4.74 -8.31
C ASP A 40 2.60 -5.07 -9.68
N LEU A 41 2.10 -6.28 -9.86
CA LEU A 41 1.41 -6.69 -11.07
C LEU A 41 0.03 -6.05 -11.15
N ALA A 42 -0.69 -6.03 -10.04
CA ALA A 42 -1.94 -5.32 -9.89
C ALA A 42 -2.20 -4.98 -8.41
N THR A 43 -2.73 -3.79 -8.18
CA THR A 43 -3.32 -3.36 -6.90
C THR A 43 -4.67 -2.72 -7.20
N ILE A 44 -5.73 -3.33 -6.68
CA ILE A 44 -7.08 -2.83 -6.83
C ILE A 44 -7.69 -2.68 -5.45
N ARG A 45 -8.26 -1.50 -5.16
CA ARG A 45 -8.91 -1.22 -3.89
C ARG A 45 -10.20 -0.43 -4.13
N SER A 46 -11.24 -0.78 -3.39
CA SER A 46 -12.52 -0.09 -3.37
C SER A 46 -12.91 0.18 -1.92
N LEU A 47 -12.77 1.42 -1.49
CA LEU A 47 -13.13 1.90 -0.15
C LEU A 47 -14.42 2.72 -0.24
N THR A 48 -15.55 2.04 -0.46
CA THR A 48 -16.85 2.69 -0.61
C THR A 48 -17.43 3.01 0.76
N PRO A 49 -17.71 4.29 1.08
CA PRO A 49 -18.28 4.67 2.37
C PRO A 49 -19.68 4.05 2.60
N ARG A 50 -19.88 3.55 3.80
CA ARG A 50 -21.17 3.08 4.29
C ARG A 50 -22.04 4.25 4.69
N ASN A 51 -23.32 4.20 4.34
CA ASN A 51 -24.34 5.13 4.79
C ASN A 51 -25.50 4.38 5.45
N GLU A 52 -26.53 5.10 5.90
CA GLU A 52 -27.68 4.50 6.60
C GLU A 52 -28.44 3.48 5.74
N LEU A 53 -28.55 3.71 4.43
CA LEU A 53 -29.30 2.88 3.50
C LEU A 53 -28.45 1.78 2.87
N LEU A 54 -27.18 2.08 2.54
CA LEU A 54 -26.28 1.18 1.84
C LEU A 54 -25.07 0.89 2.73
N LYS A 55 -24.77 -0.40 2.92
CA LYS A 55 -23.63 -0.88 3.70
C LYS A 55 -22.68 -1.68 2.80
N PRO A 56 -22.11 -1.07 1.75
CA PRO A 56 -21.23 -1.77 0.84
C PRO A 56 -20.00 -2.31 1.57
N TRP A 57 -19.47 -3.41 1.06
CA TRP A 57 -18.19 -3.92 1.48
C TRP A 57 -17.06 -3.11 0.83
N SER A 58 -16.10 -2.71 1.64
CA SER A 58 -14.81 -2.25 1.14
C SER A 58 -13.88 -3.43 1.00
N TRP A 59 -13.07 -3.44 -0.04
CA TRP A 59 -12.19 -4.57 -0.33
C TRP A 59 -10.91 -4.11 -1.03
N GLN A 60 -9.90 -4.98 -0.98
CA GLN A 60 -8.65 -4.82 -1.70
C GLN A 60 -8.15 -6.16 -2.21
N VAL A 61 -7.39 -6.11 -3.30
CA VAL A 61 -6.60 -7.23 -3.82
C VAL A 61 -5.31 -6.67 -4.40
N ALA A 62 -4.18 -7.33 -4.14
CA ALA A 62 -2.90 -6.99 -4.75
C ALA A 62 -2.04 -8.24 -4.91
N GLY A 63 -1.13 -8.18 -5.86
CA GLY A 63 -0.16 -9.24 -6.09
C GLY A 63 1.04 -8.75 -6.87
N GLY A 64 2.19 -9.35 -6.60
CA GLY A 64 3.44 -8.95 -7.21
C GLY A 64 4.66 -9.61 -6.59
N LEU A 65 5.79 -8.94 -6.75
CA LEU A 65 7.07 -9.28 -6.16
C LEU A 65 7.52 -8.13 -5.26
N GLU A 66 8.05 -8.44 -4.08
CA GLU A 66 8.66 -7.44 -3.21
C GLU A 66 9.86 -8.01 -2.45
N ARG A 67 10.81 -7.13 -2.09
CA ARG A 67 11.89 -7.51 -1.19
C ARG A 67 11.45 -7.34 0.25
N VAL A 68 11.69 -8.38 1.03
CA VAL A 68 11.38 -8.43 2.45
C VAL A 68 12.63 -8.79 3.25
N PRO A 69 12.73 -8.39 4.51
CA PRO A 69 13.84 -8.78 5.37
C PRO A 69 13.92 -10.31 5.51
N GLY A 70 15.09 -10.87 5.21
CA GLY A 70 15.41 -12.27 5.42
C GLY A 70 15.93 -12.53 6.85
N LYS A 71 16.35 -13.78 7.12
CA LYS A 71 16.81 -14.20 8.46
C LYS A 71 18.22 -13.74 8.84
N HIS A 72 19.03 -13.29 7.89
CA HIS A 72 20.44 -12.96 8.08
C HIS A 72 20.78 -11.52 7.70
N ASP A 73 19.87 -10.56 7.95
CA ASP A 73 19.98 -9.16 7.52
C ASP A 73 20.11 -8.96 6.01
N ASP A 74 19.81 -10.00 5.23
CA ASP A 74 19.68 -9.95 3.77
C ASP A 74 18.24 -9.61 3.38
N GLU A 75 18.04 -9.11 2.17
CA GLU A 75 16.73 -8.88 1.57
C GLU A 75 16.43 -9.98 0.56
N VAL A 76 15.28 -10.62 0.70
CA VAL A 76 14.82 -11.71 -0.14
C VAL A 76 13.65 -11.24 -1.00
N LEU A 77 13.70 -11.52 -2.32
CA LEU A 77 12.59 -11.20 -3.23
C LEU A 77 11.53 -12.29 -3.15
N VAL A 78 10.34 -11.94 -2.65
CA VAL A 78 9.20 -12.86 -2.51
C VAL A 78 8.10 -12.53 -3.51
N SER A 79 7.41 -13.54 -4.02
CA SER A 79 6.13 -13.34 -4.69
C SER A 79 5.00 -13.37 -3.67
N HIS A 80 4.03 -12.48 -3.83
CA HIS A 80 2.92 -12.40 -2.90
C HIS A 80 1.59 -12.16 -3.60
N VAL A 81 0.52 -12.64 -2.96
CA VAL A 81 -0.87 -12.26 -3.24
C VAL A 81 -1.51 -11.92 -1.92
N ASN A 82 -2.23 -10.82 -1.87
CA ASN A 82 -3.00 -10.44 -0.71
C ASN A 82 -4.41 -9.99 -1.09
N GLY A 83 -5.34 -10.16 -0.18
CA GLY A 83 -6.71 -9.70 -0.29
C GLY A 83 -7.24 -9.28 1.06
N GLY A 84 -8.28 -8.45 1.05
CA GLY A 84 -8.91 -8.03 2.30
C GLY A 84 -10.32 -7.48 2.06
N ALA A 85 -11.13 -7.54 3.12
CA ALA A 85 -12.47 -7.00 3.11
C ALA A 85 -12.83 -6.38 4.46
N GLY A 86 -13.75 -5.40 4.45
CA GLY A 86 -14.17 -4.69 5.65
C GLY A 86 -15.13 -3.55 5.37
N GLY A 87 -14.91 -2.41 6.00
CA GLY A 87 -15.78 -1.26 5.88
C GLY A 87 -15.04 0.06 5.81
N THR A 88 -15.70 1.06 5.23
CA THR A 88 -15.28 2.45 5.20
C THR A 88 -16.41 3.32 5.72
N TRP A 89 -16.09 4.34 6.46
CA TRP A 89 -17.01 5.29 7.09
C TRP A 89 -16.60 6.72 6.75
N GLN A 90 -17.57 7.55 6.46
CA GLN A 90 -17.37 8.99 6.39
C GLN A 90 -17.35 9.55 7.79
N LEU A 91 -16.21 10.09 8.23
CA LEU A 91 -16.00 10.66 9.55
C LEU A 91 -16.30 12.16 9.59
N ALA A 92 -16.00 12.86 8.50
CA ALA A 92 -16.28 14.26 8.26
C ALA A 92 -16.27 14.54 6.74
N ASP A 93 -16.59 15.77 6.34
CA ASP A 93 -16.47 16.18 4.94
C ASP A 93 -15.03 16.01 4.45
N GLY A 94 -14.88 15.23 3.37
CA GLY A 94 -13.57 14.89 2.80
C GLY A 94 -12.72 13.93 3.64
N LEU A 95 -13.19 13.44 4.80
CA LEU A 95 -12.46 12.51 5.67
C LEU A 95 -13.16 11.15 5.72
N LEU A 96 -12.46 10.12 5.23
CA LEU A 96 -12.88 8.73 5.32
C LEU A 96 -11.95 7.96 6.27
N GLY A 97 -12.55 7.10 7.12
CA GLY A 97 -11.84 6.08 7.88
C GLY A 97 -12.17 4.70 7.33
N PHE A 98 -11.20 3.79 7.24
CA PHE A 98 -11.43 2.43 6.80
C PHE A 98 -10.73 1.40 7.69
N ALA A 99 -11.29 0.19 7.73
CA ALA A 99 -10.69 -0.97 8.37
C ALA A 99 -11.04 -2.24 7.60
N LEU A 100 -10.01 -3.01 7.25
CA LEU A 100 -10.09 -4.26 6.50
C LEU A 100 -9.38 -5.37 7.28
N GLY A 101 -10.01 -6.55 7.37
CA GLY A 101 -9.30 -7.79 7.67
C GLY A 101 -8.62 -8.28 6.40
N THR A 102 -7.38 -8.75 6.50
CA THR A 102 -6.56 -9.14 5.35
C THR A 102 -6.07 -10.56 5.46
N VAL A 103 -5.84 -11.18 4.31
CA VAL A 103 -5.10 -12.43 4.16
C VAL A 103 -3.99 -12.20 3.13
N ARG A 104 -2.84 -12.82 3.37
CA ARG A 104 -1.66 -12.74 2.51
C ARG A 104 -1.04 -14.11 2.36
N VAL A 105 -0.53 -14.41 1.19
CA VAL A 105 0.26 -15.61 0.92
C VAL A 105 1.54 -15.17 0.22
N GLU A 106 2.67 -15.58 0.76
CA GLU A 106 3.99 -15.38 0.17
C GLU A 106 4.60 -16.71 -0.27
N HIS A 107 5.40 -16.63 -1.33
CA HIS A 107 6.16 -17.74 -1.84
C HIS A 107 7.61 -17.35 -2.09
N HIS A 108 8.53 -18.14 -1.55
CA HIS A 108 9.96 -18.07 -1.82
C HIS A 108 10.61 -19.45 -1.62
N ASN A 109 11.58 -19.78 -2.47
CA ASN A 109 12.24 -21.11 -2.43
C ASN A 109 13.08 -21.33 -1.16
N ASP A 110 13.59 -20.25 -0.56
CA ASP A 110 14.44 -20.31 0.66
C ASP A 110 13.64 -20.26 1.95
N PHE A 111 12.32 -20.19 1.89
CA PHE A 111 11.49 -20.31 3.08
C PHE A 111 11.52 -21.76 3.59
N ALA A 112 11.56 -21.90 4.92
CA ALA A 112 11.45 -23.22 5.56
C ALA A 112 10.14 -23.94 5.18
N GLN A 113 9.12 -23.16 4.84
CA GLN A 113 7.88 -23.60 4.20
C GLN A 113 7.76 -22.83 2.88
N PHE A 114 7.68 -23.56 1.78
CA PHE A 114 7.55 -23.04 0.42
C PHE A 114 6.46 -21.93 0.26
N ILE A 115 5.44 -21.98 1.10
CA ILE A 115 4.33 -21.03 1.17
C ILE A 115 4.20 -20.53 2.60
N ALA A 116 4.14 -19.21 2.78
CA ALA A 116 3.93 -18.53 4.06
C ALA A 116 2.60 -17.78 4.06
N PRO A 117 1.52 -18.37 4.56
CA PRO A 117 0.26 -17.67 4.74
C PRO A 117 0.28 -16.77 5.96
N ALA A 118 -0.43 -15.64 5.86
CA ALA A 118 -0.64 -14.69 6.95
C ALA A 118 -2.10 -14.24 7.01
N ALA A 119 -2.54 -13.88 8.20
CA ALA A 119 -3.74 -13.12 8.45
C ALA A 119 -3.37 -11.77 9.06
N GLY A 120 -4.15 -10.72 8.78
CA GLY A 120 -3.77 -9.41 9.23
C GLY A 120 -4.87 -8.37 9.18
N PHE A 121 -4.45 -7.13 9.22
CA PHE A 121 -5.35 -5.98 9.10
C PHE A 121 -4.71 -4.88 8.25
N ASN A 122 -5.57 -4.05 7.67
CA ASN A 122 -5.22 -2.81 7.01
C ASN A 122 -6.26 -1.76 7.39
N GLY A 123 -5.85 -0.65 7.97
CA GLY A 123 -6.75 0.42 8.36
C GLY A 123 -6.11 1.78 8.23
N GLY A 124 -6.94 2.81 8.09
CA GLY A 124 -6.39 4.14 7.94
C GLY A 124 -7.43 5.23 7.71
N LEU A 125 -6.90 6.39 7.37
CA LEU A 125 -7.63 7.61 7.07
C LEU A 125 -7.28 8.12 5.68
N LEU A 126 -8.28 8.53 4.92
CA LEU A 126 -8.12 9.28 3.68
C LEU A 126 -8.73 10.66 3.90
N TRP A 127 -7.95 11.69 3.72
CA TRP A 127 -8.40 13.06 3.92
C TRP A 127 -8.13 13.90 2.68
N ARG A 128 -9.21 14.37 2.07
CA ARG A 128 -9.17 15.38 1.01
C ARG A 128 -9.45 16.74 1.62
N ASN A 129 -8.51 17.65 1.54
CA ASN A 129 -8.62 19.00 2.06
C ASN A 129 -8.15 20.03 1.03
N GLY A 130 -8.17 21.32 1.37
CA GLY A 130 -7.74 22.40 0.49
C GLY A 130 -6.24 22.39 0.12
N LEU A 131 -5.43 21.55 0.77
CA LEU A 131 -4.00 21.37 0.49
C LEU A 131 -3.72 20.13 -0.39
N GLY A 132 -4.74 19.31 -0.68
CA GLY A 132 -4.61 18.09 -1.47
C GLY A 132 -5.15 16.86 -0.76
N ASN A 133 -4.63 15.69 -1.11
CA ASN A 133 -5.06 14.41 -0.60
C ASN A 133 -4.00 13.82 0.35
N MET A 134 -4.43 13.41 1.53
CA MET A 134 -3.59 12.76 2.53
C MET A 134 -4.11 11.37 2.84
N THR A 135 -3.21 10.39 2.99
CA THR A 135 -3.53 9.05 3.46
C THR A 135 -2.62 8.69 4.62
N LEU A 136 -3.20 8.31 5.75
CA LEU A 136 -2.52 7.66 6.87
C LEU A 136 -2.98 6.20 6.89
N GLU A 137 -2.05 5.25 6.85
CA GLU A 137 -2.37 3.83 6.78
C GLU A 137 -1.50 3.03 7.75
N ALA A 138 -2.11 2.07 8.44
CA ALA A 138 -1.44 1.11 9.30
C ALA A 138 -1.81 -0.31 8.86
N LYS A 139 -0.79 -1.17 8.71
CA LYS A 139 -0.94 -2.57 8.33
C LYS A 139 -0.26 -3.48 9.34
N GLY A 140 -0.76 -4.70 9.46
CA GLY A 140 -0.10 -5.75 10.22
C GLY A 140 -0.40 -7.11 9.61
N ASP A 141 0.65 -7.89 9.36
CA ASP A 141 0.58 -9.26 8.86
C ASP A 141 1.21 -10.22 9.88
N TYR A 142 0.48 -11.25 10.25
CA TYR A 142 0.85 -12.29 11.21
C TYR A 142 0.94 -13.62 10.46
N PHE A 143 2.16 -14.04 10.19
CA PHE A 143 2.43 -15.25 9.42
C PHE A 143 2.36 -16.52 10.28
N THR A 144 1.98 -17.62 9.67
CA THR A 144 1.90 -18.93 10.36
C THR A 144 3.25 -19.47 10.82
N ASN A 145 4.35 -19.00 10.26
CA ASN A 145 5.73 -19.30 10.67
C ASN A 145 6.18 -18.50 11.91
N GLY A 146 5.30 -17.67 12.50
CA GLY A 146 5.58 -16.82 13.65
C GLY A 146 6.15 -15.44 13.30
N GLU A 147 6.38 -15.15 12.03
CA GLU A 147 6.83 -13.81 11.60
C GLU A 147 5.69 -12.79 11.76
N VAL A 148 6.05 -11.59 12.20
CA VAL A 148 5.13 -10.46 12.34
C VAL A 148 5.74 -9.26 11.61
N ARG A 149 4.98 -8.71 10.65
CA ARG A 149 5.33 -7.46 9.96
C ARG A 149 4.25 -6.42 10.24
N ARG A 150 4.67 -5.22 10.54
CA ARG A 150 3.78 -4.07 10.75
C ARG A 150 4.33 -2.87 10.01
N SER A 151 3.46 -2.03 9.48
CA SER A 151 3.87 -0.78 8.86
C SER A 151 2.90 0.34 9.18
N VAL A 152 3.44 1.56 9.21
CA VAL A 152 2.68 2.80 9.24
C VAL A 152 3.21 3.66 8.11
N SER A 153 2.32 4.23 7.32
CA SER A 153 2.67 5.12 6.23
C SER A 153 1.79 6.37 6.21
N LEU A 154 2.41 7.48 5.85
CA LEU A 154 1.77 8.77 5.62
C LEU A 154 2.12 9.22 4.21
N ASN A 155 1.10 9.52 3.41
CA ASN A 155 1.27 10.07 2.07
C ASN A 155 0.51 11.39 2.00
N GLN A 156 1.15 12.44 1.51
CA GLN A 156 0.53 13.72 1.19
C GLN A 156 0.80 14.06 -0.26
N GLN A 157 -0.26 14.30 -1.01
CA GLN A 157 -0.17 14.72 -2.40
C GLN A 157 -0.74 16.11 -2.57
N TRP A 158 0.02 16.95 -3.28
CA TRP A 158 -0.37 18.30 -3.70
C TRP A 158 -0.59 18.32 -5.20
N GLU A 159 -1.69 18.91 -5.62
CA GLU A 159 -1.98 19.20 -7.01
C GLU A 159 -1.35 20.54 -7.39
N ILE A 160 -0.38 20.49 -8.30
CA ILE A 160 0.28 21.71 -8.81
C ILE A 160 -0.47 22.24 -10.03
N SER A 161 -0.93 21.34 -10.89
CA SER A 161 -1.80 21.62 -12.04
C SER A 161 -2.63 20.39 -12.38
N GLN A 162 -3.54 20.50 -13.35
CA GLN A 162 -4.35 19.33 -13.81
C GLN A 162 -3.48 18.12 -14.16
N ASN A 163 -2.29 18.33 -14.71
CA ASN A 163 -1.44 17.25 -15.20
C ASN A 163 -0.20 17.02 -14.34
N LEU A 164 -0.03 17.75 -13.22
CA LEU A 164 1.18 17.66 -12.41
C LEU A 164 0.84 17.63 -10.93
N GLY A 165 1.33 16.61 -10.23
CA GLY A 165 1.24 16.48 -8.78
C GLY A 165 2.61 16.23 -8.15
N VAL A 166 2.75 16.60 -6.89
CA VAL A 166 3.90 16.26 -6.04
C VAL A 166 3.39 15.46 -4.86
N ARG A 167 4.04 14.33 -4.56
CA ARG A 167 3.74 13.48 -3.41
C ARG A 167 4.94 13.38 -2.50
N LEU A 168 4.71 13.56 -1.22
CA LEU A 168 5.62 13.19 -0.14
C LEU A 168 5.07 11.96 0.56
N SER A 169 5.88 10.92 0.63
CA SER A 169 5.57 9.67 1.33
C SER A 169 6.58 9.46 2.45
N ALA A 170 6.08 9.06 3.62
CA ALA A 170 6.91 8.62 4.73
C ALA A 170 6.34 7.30 5.25
N SER A 171 7.20 6.30 5.43
CA SER A 171 6.80 5.01 5.99
C SER A 171 7.79 4.49 7.01
N ARG A 172 7.29 3.70 7.93
CA ARG A 172 8.09 2.93 8.88
C ARG A 172 7.57 1.51 8.95
N GLU A 173 8.48 0.58 8.69
CA GLU A 173 8.23 -0.86 8.78
C GLU A 173 8.89 -1.45 10.00
N PHE A 174 8.20 -2.37 10.66
CA PHE A 174 8.65 -3.10 11.81
C PHE A 174 8.53 -4.59 11.50
N SER A 175 9.65 -5.30 11.60
CA SER A 175 9.69 -6.76 11.59
C SER A 175 10.37 -7.23 12.86
N HIS A 176 9.97 -8.37 13.41
CA HIS A 176 10.71 -8.94 14.53
C HIS A 176 12.00 -9.65 14.07
N LEU A 177 12.19 -9.82 12.76
CA LEU A 177 13.37 -10.47 12.16
C LEU A 177 14.46 -9.47 11.77
N ALA A 178 14.13 -8.16 11.68
CA ALA A 178 15.06 -7.14 11.22
C ALA A 178 14.87 -5.81 11.94
N THR A 179 15.86 -4.95 11.86
CA THR A 179 15.80 -3.56 12.38
C THR A 179 14.70 -2.79 11.65
N ALA A 180 13.97 -1.94 12.38
CA ALA A 180 12.92 -1.10 11.80
C ALA A 180 13.48 -0.23 10.67
N GLN A 181 12.81 -0.27 9.51
CA GLN A 181 13.20 0.49 8.33
C GLN A 181 12.33 1.76 8.23
N ASN A 182 12.97 2.89 7.95
CA ASN A 182 12.28 4.15 7.66
C ASN A 182 12.55 4.52 6.21
N GLU A 183 11.53 4.91 5.50
CA GLU A 183 11.63 5.42 4.13
C GLU A 183 10.93 6.76 4.02
N VAL A 184 11.56 7.72 3.34
CA VAL A 184 10.94 8.99 2.93
C VAL A 184 11.19 9.16 1.44
N MET A 185 10.14 9.43 0.68
CA MET A 185 10.19 9.55 -0.76
C MET A 185 9.44 10.80 -1.22
N LEU A 186 10.04 11.50 -2.18
CA LEU A 186 9.40 12.60 -2.89
C LEU A 186 9.21 12.17 -4.35
N GLU A 187 7.96 12.23 -4.83
CA GLU A 187 7.59 11.82 -6.18
C GLU A 187 7.02 13.00 -6.95
N LEU A 188 7.38 13.10 -8.23
CA LEU A 188 6.74 13.96 -9.20
C LEU A 188 5.82 13.09 -10.07
N LYS A 189 4.53 13.39 -10.07
CA LYS A 189 3.53 12.65 -10.83
C LYS A 189 3.06 13.46 -12.02
N TRP A 190 3.15 12.87 -13.20
CA TRP A 190 2.63 13.44 -14.44
C TRP A 190 1.42 12.64 -14.91
N TYR A 191 0.28 13.31 -15.07
CA TYR A 191 -0.97 12.71 -15.52
C TYR A 191 -1.20 13.01 -16.99
N HIS A 192 -1.55 11.97 -17.76
CA HIS A 192 -2.03 12.09 -19.15
C HIS A 192 -3.51 11.74 -19.15
N TYR A 193 -4.36 12.73 -19.42
CA TYR A 193 -5.80 12.56 -19.59
C TYR A 193 -6.16 12.49 -21.07
#